data_86ce4b409523e6821a6bdeb0ace01d56
#
_entry.id   86ce4b409523e6821a6bdeb0ace01d56
#
_cell.length_a   1.000
_cell.length_b   1.000
_cell.length_c   1.000
_cell.angle_alpha   90.00
_cell.angle_beta   90.00
_cell.angle_gamma   90.00
#
_symmetry.space_group_name_H-M   'P 1'
#
loop_
_entity.id
_entity.type
_entity.pdbx_description
1 polymer ?
#
loop_
_entity_poly.entity_id
_entity_poly.type
_entity_poly.pdbx_seq_one_letter_code
_entity_poly.pdbx_strand_id
1 'polypeptide(L)'
;MNFSSLVLDSNPVTGPVALMGVHHRHIPARRPSVVYCSSPVASASLRMAESTNAQGPQSRIWSLSQVSGVLGCQWGDEGKGKLVDILAQHFDIVARCQGGANAGHTIYNAKGTKFSLHLVPSGILNEETLCVIGNGVVVHLPGLFKEIDGLESNGVPCEGRIMVSDRAHLLFDFHQVVDGLRESELAKSFIGTTKRGNGPCYSNKVIRNGIRVSDLRHMDTFPEKLDLLLSDAAARFQGFNYGLETLREEVERYKRFAERLEPFIADTVHVMNEAISEKKKILVEGGQATMLDIDFGTYPFVTSSSPSAGGICTGLGIAPRAVGDLIGVVKAYTTRVGSGPFPTEILGQGGDLLRFAGQEFGTTTGRPRRCGWLDLVALKYCCQINGFSSLNLTKLDVLSDLPEIQLGIAYKHIDGTPIKSFPGDLHLLEQLKVEYEVLPGWKSDISSIRNYADLPLAARKYVERIEELVGLPIHYIGVGPGRNALIIK
;
A
#
# COMPACT_ATOMS: atom_id res chain seq x y z
N MET A 1 -4.63 -51.38 9.24
CA MET A 1 -3.85 -51.86 10.41
C MET A 1 -4.12 -50.90 11.54
N ASN A 2 -4.51 -51.44 12.71
CA ASN A 2 -5.18 -50.81 13.82
C ASN A 2 -4.50 -49.57 14.45
N PHE A 3 -5.31 -48.55 14.71
CA PHE A 3 -5.00 -47.49 15.66
C PHE A 3 -5.40 -47.96 17.05
N SER A 4 -4.44 -48.07 17.98
CA SER A 4 -4.70 -48.30 19.39
C SER A 4 -4.73 -46.97 20.14
N SER A 5 -5.83 -46.82 20.90
CA SER A 5 -6.16 -45.75 21.81
C SER A 5 -5.17 -45.62 22.97
N LEU A 6 -4.70 -44.40 23.24
CA LEU A 6 -4.06 -44.03 24.51
C LEU A 6 -5.13 -43.39 25.41
N VAL A 7 -5.47 -44.11 26.45
CA VAL A 7 -6.32 -43.67 27.59
C VAL A 7 -5.40 -42.96 28.58
N LEU A 8 -5.71 -41.73 28.94
CA LEU A 8 -5.09 -41.00 30.04
C LEU A 8 -5.90 -41.25 31.32
N ASP A 9 -5.30 -41.94 32.28
CA ASP A 9 -5.81 -42.12 33.62
C ASP A 9 -5.84 -40.79 34.40
N SER A 10 -7.01 -40.46 34.92
CA SER A 10 -7.24 -39.38 35.87
C SER A 10 -7.42 -39.92 37.26
N ASN A 11 -6.46 -39.71 38.16
CA ASN A 11 -6.63 -39.94 39.59
C ASN A 11 -7.13 -38.69 40.32
N PRO A 12 -8.15 -38.76 41.16
CA PRO A 12 -8.63 -37.64 41.95
C PRO A 12 -7.90 -37.57 43.30
N VAL A 13 -7.34 -36.44 43.64
CA VAL A 13 -6.82 -36.10 44.97
C VAL A 13 -7.97 -35.51 45.78
N THR A 14 -8.45 -36.27 46.79
CA THR A 14 -9.40 -35.80 47.80
C THR A 14 -8.64 -35.22 49.01
N GLY A 15 -8.88 -33.94 49.30
CA GLY A 15 -8.52 -33.32 50.57
C GLY A 15 -9.66 -32.39 51.04
N PRO A 16 -9.98 -32.32 52.34
CA PRO A 16 -11.20 -31.66 52.82
C PRO A 16 -11.04 -30.13 52.87
N VAL A 17 -11.97 -29.40 52.26
CA VAL A 17 -12.09 -27.95 52.39
C VAL A 17 -13.09 -27.60 53.49
N ALA A 18 -12.62 -26.85 54.48
CA ALA A 18 -13.43 -26.35 55.59
C ALA A 18 -14.45 -25.30 55.09
N LEU A 19 -15.72 -25.50 55.45
CA LEU A 19 -16.82 -24.57 55.24
C LEU A 19 -16.66 -23.37 56.18
N MET A 20 -16.36 -22.20 55.67
CA MET A 20 -16.63 -20.91 56.36
C MET A 20 -17.93 -20.32 55.82
N GLY A 21 -18.92 -20.19 56.71
CA GLY A 21 -20.21 -19.61 56.43
C GLY A 21 -20.11 -18.12 56.13
N VAL A 22 -20.71 -17.70 55.00
CA VAL A 22 -20.87 -16.29 54.63
C VAL A 22 -22.36 -15.95 54.75
N HIS A 23 -22.66 -15.03 55.67
CA HIS A 23 -23.99 -14.45 55.85
C HIS A 23 -24.47 -13.74 54.58
N HIS A 24 -25.56 -14.22 54.00
CA HIS A 24 -26.33 -13.52 52.97
C HIS A 24 -27.07 -12.31 53.55
N ARG A 25 -26.65 -11.11 53.22
CA ARG A 25 -27.49 -9.92 53.28
C ARG A 25 -28.26 -9.78 51.97
N HIS A 26 -29.59 -9.85 52.06
CA HIS A 26 -30.50 -9.52 50.97
C HIS A 26 -30.34 -8.06 50.58
N ILE A 27 -29.95 -7.81 49.34
CA ILE A 27 -30.06 -6.52 48.67
C ILE A 27 -31.18 -6.64 47.63
N PRO A 28 -32.21 -5.79 47.66
CA PRO A 28 -33.30 -5.88 46.69
C PRO A 28 -32.81 -5.48 45.27
N ALA A 29 -33.16 -6.30 44.29
CA ALA A 29 -32.87 -6.08 42.88
C ALA A 29 -33.56 -4.78 42.37
N ARG A 30 -32.80 -3.74 42.10
CA ARG A 30 -33.23 -2.60 41.29
C ARG A 30 -33.20 -3.00 39.81
N ARG A 31 -34.37 -2.96 39.16
CA ARG A 31 -34.46 -3.06 37.69
C ARG A 31 -33.72 -1.88 37.07
N PRO A 32 -32.89 -2.07 36.04
CA PRO A 32 -32.34 -0.95 35.29
C PRO A 32 -33.46 -0.29 34.49
N SER A 33 -33.82 0.92 34.85
CA SER A 33 -34.62 1.81 34.00
C SER A 33 -33.74 2.23 32.82
N VAL A 34 -34.11 1.80 31.61
CA VAL A 34 -33.54 2.30 30.36
C VAL A 34 -34.03 3.75 30.21
N VAL A 35 -33.16 4.69 30.51
CA VAL A 35 -33.38 6.09 30.18
C VAL A 35 -33.05 6.28 28.71
N TYR A 36 -34.07 6.37 27.87
CA TYR A 36 -33.94 6.91 26.53
C TYR A 36 -33.56 8.38 26.63
N CYS A 37 -32.29 8.70 26.49
CA CYS A 37 -31.86 10.08 26.28
C CYS A 37 -32.10 10.43 24.80
N SER A 38 -33.27 10.97 24.49
CA SER A 38 -33.55 11.66 23.25
C SER A 38 -32.90 13.05 23.33
N SER A 39 -31.62 13.10 22.95
CA SER A 39 -30.99 14.37 22.62
C SER A 39 -31.41 14.76 21.20
N PRO A 40 -31.89 15.97 20.96
CA PRO A 40 -32.15 16.44 19.61
C PRO A 40 -30.78 16.50 18.88
N VAL A 41 -30.69 15.79 17.78
CA VAL A 41 -29.58 15.97 16.83
C VAL A 41 -29.72 17.43 16.35
N ALA A 42 -28.97 18.33 16.97
CA ALA A 42 -28.71 19.64 16.41
C ALA A 42 -28.01 19.39 15.07
N SER A 43 -28.71 19.66 13.98
CA SER A 43 -28.14 19.84 12.67
C SER A 43 -27.10 20.97 12.77
N ALA A 44 -25.86 20.60 13.05
CA ALA A 44 -24.75 21.49 12.82
C ALA A 44 -24.67 21.65 11.30
N SER A 45 -25.39 22.63 10.78
CA SER A 45 -25.11 23.22 9.48
C SER A 45 -23.66 23.68 9.56
N LEU A 46 -22.76 22.88 8.93
CA LEU A 46 -21.43 23.33 8.57
C LEU A 46 -21.63 24.60 7.73
N ARG A 47 -21.56 25.75 8.38
CA ARG A 47 -21.23 27.00 7.70
C ARG A 47 -19.81 26.77 7.19
N MET A 48 -19.69 26.39 5.91
CA MET A 48 -18.49 26.63 5.13
C MET A 48 -18.20 28.12 5.27
N ALA A 49 -17.18 28.46 6.04
CA ALA A 49 -16.58 29.78 5.95
C ALA A 49 -16.04 29.88 4.53
N GLU A 50 -16.72 30.61 3.68
CA GLU A 50 -16.17 31.13 2.44
C GLU A 50 -15.02 32.07 2.80
N SER A 51 -13.84 31.52 3.00
CA SER A 51 -12.61 32.28 2.86
C SER A 51 -12.25 32.29 1.38
N THR A 52 -12.82 33.22 0.66
CA THR A 52 -12.35 33.64 -0.65
C THR A 52 -10.97 34.30 -0.52
N ASN A 53 -9.94 33.50 -0.30
CA ASN A 53 -8.58 33.86 -0.63
C ASN A 53 -8.19 33.02 -1.83
N ALA A 54 -8.08 33.65 -3.00
CA ALA A 54 -7.52 33.09 -4.23
C ALA A 54 -6.03 32.77 -4.01
N GLN A 55 -5.77 31.68 -3.29
CA GLN A 55 -4.44 31.09 -3.17
C GLN A 55 -4.21 30.29 -4.45
N GLY A 56 -3.20 30.67 -5.24
CA GLY A 56 -2.86 29.97 -6.48
C GLY A 56 -2.49 28.49 -6.27
N PRO A 57 -2.43 27.68 -7.31
CA PRO A 57 -2.20 26.23 -7.24
C PRO A 57 -0.99 25.79 -6.39
N GLN A 58 0.07 26.58 -6.35
CA GLN A 58 1.25 26.32 -5.54
C GLN A 58 0.99 26.41 -4.03
N SER A 59 0.01 27.21 -3.59
CA SER A 59 -0.30 27.35 -2.16
C SER A 59 -0.81 26.04 -1.54
N ARG A 60 -1.46 25.16 -2.31
CA ARG A 60 -1.98 23.87 -1.82
C ARG A 60 -0.89 22.92 -1.38
N ILE A 61 0.26 22.89 -2.10
CA ILE A 61 1.39 22.04 -1.73
C ILE A 61 2.02 22.54 -0.43
N TRP A 62 2.14 23.86 -0.29
CA TRP A 62 2.69 24.47 0.92
C TRP A 62 1.80 24.30 2.16
N SER A 63 0.47 24.18 1.96
CA SER A 63 -0.50 24.00 3.05
C SER A 63 -0.60 22.55 3.56
N LEU A 64 0.07 21.58 2.92
CA LEU A 64 0.08 20.20 3.39
C LEU A 64 0.67 20.09 4.80
N SER A 65 0.07 19.21 5.59
CA SER A 65 0.45 18.93 6.97
C SER A 65 1.92 18.53 7.08
N GLN A 66 2.47 18.67 8.28
CA GLN A 66 3.85 18.31 8.60
C GLN A 66 4.18 16.87 8.20
N VAL A 67 3.33 15.91 8.54
CA VAL A 67 3.41 14.52 8.08
C VAL A 67 2.25 14.27 7.14
N SER A 68 2.55 14.13 5.87
CA SER A 68 1.57 13.85 4.82
C SER A 68 1.87 12.54 4.11
N GLY A 69 0.85 11.87 3.57
CA GLY A 69 1.04 10.59 2.90
C GLY A 69 0.37 10.53 1.52
N VAL A 70 0.98 9.75 0.62
CA VAL A 70 0.47 9.45 -0.72
C VAL A 70 0.21 7.95 -0.82
N LEU A 71 -1.07 7.55 -0.83
CA LEU A 71 -1.49 6.16 -0.80
C LEU A 71 -2.34 5.80 -2.02
N GLY A 72 -2.30 4.53 -2.45
CA GLY A 72 -3.12 4.06 -3.56
C GLY A 72 -4.53 3.68 -3.13
N CYS A 73 -5.51 3.96 -3.99
CA CYS A 73 -6.94 3.72 -3.74
C CYS A 73 -7.52 2.50 -4.46
N GLN A 74 -6.75 1.83 -5.31
CA GLN A 74 -7.25 0.72 -6.13
C GLN A 74 -6.44 -0.57 -5.86
N TRP A 75 -6.05 -1.29 -6.90
CA TRP A 75 -5.26 -2.53 -6.82
C TRP A 75 -3.80 -2.32 -7.23
N GLY A 76 -3.22 -1.15 -6.96
CA GLY A 76 -1.86 -0.81 -7.30
C GLY A 76 -1.72 -0.15 -8.68
N ASP A 77 -0.49 0.27 -8.98
CA ASP A 77 -0.13 0.88 -10.27
C ASP A 77 -0.87 2.20 -10.62
N GLU A 78 -1.38 2.92 -9.59
CA GLU A 78 -2.11 4.18 -9.77
C GLU A 78 -1.21 5.35 -10.22
N GLY A 79 0.12 5.17 -10.22
CA GLY A 79 1.06 6.22 -10.62
C GLY A 79 1.46 7.18 -9.49
N LYS A 80 1.53 6.67 -8.25
CA LYS A 80 1.91 7.43 -7.04
C LYS A 80 3.25 8.15 -7.15
N GLY A 81 4.26 7.48 -7.73
CA GLY A 81 5.64 7.98 -7.77
C GLY A 81 5.78 9.35 -8.41
N LYS A 82 4.99 9.67 -9.44
CA LYS A 82 5.01 11.01 -10.07
C LYS A 82 4.59 12.10 -9.09
N LEU A 83 3.51 11.88 -8.34
CA LEU A 83 3.08 12.87 -7.35
C LEU A 83 4.08 12.99 -6.20
N VAL A 84 4.61 11.87 -5.71
CA VAL A 84 5.63 11.87 -4.65
C VAL A 84 6.88 12.64 -5.09
N ASP A 85 7.39 12.42 -6.30
CA ASP A 85 8.54 13.14 -6.84
C ASP A 85 8.28 14.67 -6.94
N ILE A 86 7.08 15.06 -7.35
CA ILE A 86 6.70 16.48 -7.40
C ILE A 86 6.61 17.09 -6.00
N LEU A 87 5.99 16.39 -5.06
CA LEU A 87 5.82 16.88 -3.70
C LEU A 87 7.13 16.89 -2.90
N ALA A 88 8.05 15.95 -3.18
CA ALA A 88 9.29 15.77 -2.44
C ALA A 88 10.13 17.05 -2.34
N GLN A 89 10.02 17.96 -3.32
CA GLN A 89 10.71 19.27 -3.31
C GLN A 89 10.30 20.20 -2.15
N HIS A 90 9.20 19.86 -1.47
CA HIS A 90 8.62 20.66 -0.39
C HIS A 90 8.65 19.92 0.96
N PHE A 91 9.38 18.79 1.01
CA PHE A 91 9.49 17.95 2.17
C PHE A 91 10.95 17.63 2.48
N ASP A 92 11.32 17.69 3.77
CA ASP A 92 12.67 17.38 4.23
C ASP A 92 12.97 15.87 4.14
N ILE A 93 11.93 15.04 4.36
CA ILE A 93 12.05 13.59 4.40
C ILE A 93 10.98 12.95 3.49
N VAL A 94 11.37 11.93 2.70
CA VAL A 94 10.45 11.00 2.03
C VAL A 94 10.68 9.60 2.58
N ALA A 95 9.62 8.99 3.14
CA ALA A 95 9.72 7.73 3.85
C ALA A 95 8.85 6.62 3.23
N ARG A 96 9.42 5.43 3.05
CA ARG A 96 8.70 4.19 2.74
C ARG A 96 8.36 3.46 4.03
N CYS A 97 7.08 3.12 4.23
CA CYS A 97 6.60 2.52 5.48
C CYS A 97 6.32 1.01 5.40
N GLN A 98 6.18 0.45 4.21
CA GLN A 98 5.80 -0.96 4.03
C GLN A 98 6.14 -1.47 2.62
N GLY A 99 5.98 -2.79 2.41
CA GLY A 99 6.27 -3.46 1.15
C GLY A 99 7.76 -3.81 1.03
N GLY A 100 8.22 -3.96 -0.17
CA GLY A 100 9.60 -4.30 -0.51
C GLY A 100 9.84 -4.04 -1.99
N ALA A 101 10.69 -4.84 -2.62
CA ALA A 101 11.03 -4.71 -4.03
C ALA A 101 9.88 -5.03 -5.02
N ASN A 102 8.70 -5.40 -4.53
CA ASN A 102 7.48 -5.58 -5.34
C ASN A 102 6.79 -4.26 -5.69
N ALA A 103 7.09 -3.17 -4.98
CA ALA A 103 6.65 -1.83 -5.36
C ALA A 103 7.58 -1.29 -6.45
N GLY A 104 7.02 -0.78 -7.53
CA GLY A 104 7.80 -0.19 -8.63
C GLY A 104 7.25 1.19 -8.98
N HIS A 105 8.09 2.22 -8.84
CA HIS A 105 7.76 3.58 -9.26
C HIS A 105 8.67 3.98 -10.43
N THR A 106 8.06 4.31 -11.55
CA THR A 106 8.78 4.87 -12.70
C THR A 106 8.65 6.38 -12.69
N ILE A 107 9.79 7.07 -12.68
CA ILE A 107 9.87 8.52 -12.65
C ILE A 107 10.78 8.98 -13.80
N TYR A 108 10.42 10.09 -14.40
CA TYR A 108 11.24 10.76 -15.40
C TYR A 108 11.74 12.08 -14.81
N ASN A 109 13.07 12.27 -14.77
CA ASN A 109 13.63 13.56 -14.35
C ASN A 109 13.40 14.65 -15.41
N ALA A 110 13.80 15.89 -15.11
CA ALA A 110 13.64 17.02 -16.03
C ALA A 110 14.39 16.84 -17.37
N LYS A 111 15.41 16.00 -17.41
CA LYS A 111 16.19 15.67 -18.61
C LYS A 111 15.57 14.51 -19.42
N GLY A 112 14.44 13.94 -18.97
CA GLY A 112 13.80 12.78 -19.59
C GLY A 112 14.45 11.44 -19.26
N THR A 113 15.41 11.38 -18.34
CA THR A 113 16.01 10.12 -17.87
C THR A 113 15.00 9.34 -17.04
N LYS A 114 14.82 8.07 -17.37
CA LYS A 114 13.91 7.17 -16.69
C LYS A 114 14.59 6.50 -15.50
N PHE A 115 13.98 6.60 -14.32
CA PHE A 115 14.36 5.88 -13.11
C PHE A 115 13.26 4.90 -12.72
N SER A 116 13.65 3.68 -12.37
CA SER A 116 12.75 2.63 -11.86
C SER A 116 13.13 2.32 -10.44
N LEU A 117 12.41 2.89 -9.48
CA LEU A 117 12.67 2.77 -8.04
C LEU A 117 11.78 1.69 -7.44
N HIS A 118 12.35 0.83 -6.60
CA HIS A 118 11.65 -0.27 -5.94
C HIS A 118 11.71 -0.17 -4.42
N LEU A 119 12.90 -0.03 -3.83
CA LEU A 119 13.14 0.10 -2.40
C LEU A 119 13.43 1.54 -1.99
N VAL A 120 14.25 2.22 -2.77
CA VAL A 120 14.63 3.61 -2.50
C VAL A 120 13.40 4.52 -2.70
N PRO A 121 13.09 5.41 -1.72
CA PRO A 121 12.00 6.37 -1.87
C PRO A 121 12.17 7.29 -3.08
N SER A 122 11.05 7.66 -3.71
CA SER A 122 11.04 8.49 -4.93
C SER A 122 11.63 9.89 -4.71
N GLY A 123 11.69 10.37 -3.49
CA GLY A 123 12.32 11.64 -3.12
C GLY A 123 13.82 11.72 -3.37
N ILE A 124 14.50 10.60 -3.62
CA ILE A 124 15.96 10.57 -3.86
C ILE A 124 16.39 11.43 -5.06
N LEU A 125 15.49 11.65 -6.02
CA LEU A 125 15.75 12.50 -7.19
C LEU A 125 15.80 14.01 -6.87
N ASN A 126 15.38 14.41 -5.66
CA ASN A 126 15.53 15.76 -5.14
C ASN A 126 16.72 15.81 -4.18
N GLU A 127 17.73 16.64 -4.48
CA GLU A 127 19.03 16.66 -3.79
C GLU A 127 18.93 16.97 -2.30
N GLU A 128 17.96 17.78 -1.89
CA GLU A 128 17.76 18.22 -0.50
C GLU A 128 16.98 17.21 0.36
N THR A 129 16.40 16.15 -0.26
CA THR A 129 15.51 15.24 0.45
C THR A 129 16.26 14.06 1.06
N LEU A 130 16.04 13.81 2.36
CA LEU A 130 16.44 12.59 3.05
C LEU A 130 15.43 11.47 2.76
N CYS A 131 15.91 10.29 2.38
CA CYS A 131 15.11 9.13 2.07
C CYS A 131 15.19 8.08 3.18
N VAL A 132 14.03 7.68 3.74
CA VAL A 132 13.96 6.72 4.83
C VAL A 132 13.25 5.45 4.39
N ILE A 133 13.92 4.31 4.55
CA ILE A 133 13.36 2.97 4.43
C ILE A 133 12.99 2.50 5.84
N GLY A 134 11.70 2.57 6.19
CA GLY A 134 11.20 2.34 7.53
C GLY A 134 11.18 0.88 7.97
N ASN A 135 10.90 0.67 9.25
CA ASN A 135 10.89 -0.65 9.90
C ASN A 135 9.82 -1.62 9.36
N GLY A 136 8.80 -1.12 8.67
CA GLY A 136 7.77 -1.95 8.04
C GLY A 136 8.18 -2.53 6.69
N VAL A 137 9.27 -2.05 6.09
CA VAL A 137 9.77 -2.53 4.80
C VAL A 137 10.56 -3.83 4.97
N VAL A 138 10.46 -4.74 3.99
CA VAL A 138 11.34 -5.91 3.87
C VAL A 138 12.40 -5.62 2.82
N VAL A 139 13.68 -5.75 3.22
CA VAL A 139 14.82 -5.21 2.47
C VAL A 139 15.63 -6.34 1.82
N HIS A 140 15.60 -6.38 0.50
CA HIS A 140 16.46 -7.27 -0.30
C HIS A 140 17.75 -6.55 -0.65
N LEU A 141 18.85 -6.86 0.06
CA LEU A 141 20.12 -6.14 -0.06
C LEU A 141 20.72 -6.16 -1.48
N PRO A 142 20.73 -7.30 -2.20
CA PRO A 142 21.23 -7.30 -3.58
C PRO A 142 20.44 -6.34 -4.49
N GLY A 143 19.11 -6.27 -4.29
CA GLY A 143 18.24 -5.36 -5.02
C GLY A 143 18.47 -3.89 -4.65
N LEU A 144 18.60 -3.60 -3.36
CA LEU A 144 18.86 -2.26 -2.85
C LEU A 144 20.17 -1.69 -3.41
N PHE A 145 21.26 -2.45 -3.33
CA PHE A 145 22.54 -1.96 -3.83
C PHE A 145 22.59 -1.83 -5.35
N LYS A 146 21.92 -2.72 -6.09
CA LYS A 146 21.76 -2.54 -7.54
C LYS A 146 21.02 -1.25 -7.88
N GLU A 147 20.04 -0.88 -7.07
CA GLU A 147 19.27 0.35 -7.24
C GLU A 147 20.13 1.59 -6.90
N ILE A 148 20.87 1.57 -5.80
CA ILE A 148 21.82 2.62 -5.42
C ILE A 148 22.90 2.80 -6.48
N ASP A 149 23.56 1.73 -6.93
CA ASP A 149 24.59 1.78 -7.98
C ASP A 149 24.03 2.39 -9.29
N GLY A 150 22.78 2.02 -9.62
CA GLY A 150 22.08 2.59 -10.77
C GLY A 150 21.76 4.08 -10.64
N LEU A 151 21.43 4.55 -9.44
CA LEU A 151 21.21 5.97 -9.15
C LEU A 151 22.53 6.75 -9.26
N GLU A 152 23.58 6.29 -8.59
CA GLU A 152 24.90 6.94 -8.57
C GLU A 152 25.53 6.99 -9.97
N SER A 153 25.40 5.93 -10.77
CA SER A 153 25.87 5.91 -12.16
C SER A 153 25.15 6.92 -13.08
N ASN A 154 23.95 7.35 -12.69
CA ASN A 154 23.19 8.41 -13.35
C ASN A 154 23.36 9.79 -12.70
N GLY A 155 24.33 9.95 -11.79
CA GLY A 155 24.68 11.21 -11.15
C GLY A 155 23.77 11.63 -10.00
N VAL A 156 23.03 10.67 -9.40
CA VAL A 156 22.21 10.91 -8.20
C VAL A 156 22.98 10.46 -6.97
N PRO A 157 23.51 11.38 -6.11
CA PRO A 157 24.26 11.00 -4.93
C PRO A 157 23.34 10.30 -3.91
N CYS A 158 23.79 9.17 -3.36
CA CYS A 158 23.02 8.39 -2.40
C CYS A 158 23.61 8.42 -0.99
N GLU A 159 24.92 8.61 -0.85
CA GLU A 159 25.61 8.66 0.43
C GLU A 159 25.07 9.79 1.32
N GLY A 160 24.79 9.47 2.59
CA GLY A 160 24.21 10.41 3.56
C GLY A 160 22.75 10.81 3.32
N ARG A 161 22.13 10.30 2.23
CA ARG A 161 20.76 10.65 1.84
C ARG A 161 19.77 9.50 1.94
N ILE A 162 20.22 8.31 2.24
CA ILE A 162 19.39 7.13 2.46
C ILE A 162 19.62 6.62 3.88
N MET A 163 18.53 6.35 4.60
CA MET A 163 18.55 5.64 5.88
C MET A 163 17.73 4.38 5.79
N VAL A 164 18.28 3.28 6.29
CA VAL A 164 17.61 1.97 6.38
C VAL A 164 17.39 1.64 7.85
N SER A 165 16.15 1.31 8.20
CA SER A 165 15.82 0.97 9.58
C SER A 165 16.58 -0.27 10.06
N ASP A 166 17.23 -0.15 11.21
CA ASP A 166 17.81 -1.26 11.96
C ASP A 166 16.78 -2.36 12.31
N ARG A 167 15.48 -1.98 12.40
CA ARG A 167 14.35 -2.88 12.70
C ARG A 167 13.71 -3.48 11.45
N ALA A 168 14.07 -3.07 10.22
CA ALA A 168 13.60 -3.67 9.00
C ALA A 168 14.06 -5.12 8.88
N HIS A 169 13.27 -5.97 8.20
CA HIS A 169 13.61 -7.38 8.03
C HIS A 169 14.36 -7.60 6.72
N LEU A 170 15.36 -8.47 6.76
CA LEU A 170 16.12 -8.88 5.58
C LEU A 170 15.31 -9.87 4.76
N LEU A 171 15.19 -9.58 3.47
CA LEU A 171 14.64 -10.47 2.47
C LEU A 171 15.79 -11.11 1.70
N PHE A 172 15.90 -12.42 1.78
CA PHE A 172 16.94 -13.22 1.12
C PHE A 172 16.45 -13.77 -0.21
N ASP A 173 17.39 -14.21 -1.08
CA ASP A 173 17.04 -14.83 -2.36
C ASP A 173 16.20 -16.09 -2.18
N PHE A 174 16.42 -16.87 -1.12
CA PHE A 174 15.61 -18.06 -0.84
C PHE A 174 14.12 -17.73 -0.64
N HIS A 175 13.77 -16.55 -0.09
CA HIS A 175 12.38 -16.12 0.02
C HIS A 175 11.71 -16.00 -1.36
N GLN A 176 12.47 -15.60 -2.40
CA GLN A 176 11.95 -15.52 -3.78
C GLN A 176 11.70 -16.93 -4.34
N VAL A 177 12.59 -17.88 -4.04
CA VAL A 177 12.43 -19.29 -4.41
C VAL A 177 11.18 -19.87 -3.73
N VAL A 178 11.04 -19.66 -2.42
CA VAL A 178 9.88 -20.12 -1.62
C VAL A 178 8.57 -19.51 -2.14
N ASP A 179 8.56 -18.22 -2.48
CA ASP A 179 7.41 -17.55 -3.08
C ASP A 179 6.98 -18.23 -4.41
N GLY A 180 7.95 -18.59 -5.24
CA GLY A 180 7.72 -19.36 -6.48
C GLY A 180 7.19 -20.78 -6.24
N LEU A 181 7.75 -21.50 -5.25
CA LEU A 181 7.29 -22.84 -4.87
C LEU A 181 5.85 -22.79 -4.33
N ARG A 182 5.55 -21.81 -3.49
CA ARG A 182 4.18 -21.61 -2.96
C ARG A 182 3.16 -21.37 -4.06
N GLU A 183 3.47 -20.53 -5.04
CA GLU A 183 2.59 -20.33 -6.20
C GLU A 183 2.37 -21.63 -7.00
N SER A 184 3.39 -22.47 -7.10
CA SER A 184 3.30 -23.76 -7.77
C SER A 184 2.44 -24.75 -6.97
N GLU A 185 2.54 -24.79 -5.63
CA GLU A 185 1.69 -25.60 -4.76
C GLU A 185 0.20 -25.23 -4.88
N LEU A 186 -0.10 -23.94 -5.01
CA LEU A 186 -1.47 -23.44 -5.15
C LEU A 186 -2.12 -23.83 -6.50
N ALA A 187 -1.32 -24.20 -7.49
CA ALA A 187 -1.76 -24.68 -8.81
C ALA A 187 -2.86 -23.78 -9.43
N LYS A 188 -4.11 -24.27 -9.49
CA LYS A 188 -5.25 -23.50 -10.04
C LYS A 188 -5.70 -22.35 -9.16
N SER A 189 -5.37 -22.37 -7.86
CA SER A 189 -5.73 -21.34 -6.87
C SER A 189 -4.59 -20.34 -6.65
N PHE A 190 -3.68 -20.18 -7.63
CA PHE A 190 -2.56 -19.27 -7.52
C PHE A 190 -3.00 -17.81 -7.24
N ILE A 191 -2.22 -17.11 -6.42
CA ILE A 191 -2.50 -15.72 -6.03
C ILE A 191 -2.06 -14.76 -7.14
N GLY A 192 -1.03 -15.12 -7.89
CA GLY A 192 -0.42 -14.30 -8.92
C GLY A 192 0.63 -13.35 -8.36
N THR A 193 1.42 -13.81 -7.37
CA THR A 193 2.46 -13.00 -6.74
C THR A 193 3.51 -12.54 -7.75
N THR A 194 4.29 -11.53 -7.35
CA THR A 194 5.42 -11.05 -8.16
C THR A 194 6.67 -11.94 -8.02
N LYS A 195 6.60 -12.98 -7.19
CA LYS A 195 7.72 -13.87 -6.85
C LYS A 195 8.96 -13.13 -6.34
N ARG A 196 8.73 -12.03 -5.60
CA ARG A 196 9.80 -11.21 -5.00
C ARG A 196 10.10 -11.58 -3.55
N GLY A 197 9.45 -12.62 -3.01
CA GLY A 197 9.72 -13.14 -1.68
C GLY A 197 9.15 -12.33 -0.52
N ASN A 198 8.35 -11.30 -0.79
CA ASN A 198 7.81 -10.43 0.27
C ASN A 198 6.91 -11.21 1.22
N GLY A 199 6.00 -12.04 0.70
CA GLY A 199 5.09 -12.87 1.50
C GLY A 199 5.84 -13.78 2.47
N PRO A 200 6.76 -14.62 2.01
CA PRO A 200 7.59 -15.47 2.88
C PRO A 200 8.38 -14.66 3.92
N CYS A 201 8.97 -13.52 3.56
CA CYS A 201 9.70 -12.68 4.50
C CYS A 201 8.78 -12.09 5.59
N TYR A 202 7.58 -11.60 5.24
CA TYR A 202 6.59 -11.16 6.23
C TYR A 202 6.07 -12.31 7.08
N SER A 203 5.93 -13.52 6.52
CA SER A 203 5.60 -14.72 7.28
C SER A 203 6.64 -14.99 8.38
N ASN A 204 7.92 -14.98 8.03
CA ASN A 204 9.00 -15.13 9.01
C ASN A 204 9.00 -14.03 10.07
N LYS A 205 8.70 -12.78 9.70
CA LYS A 205 8.53 -11.69 10.66
C LYS A 205 7.42 -12.00 11.66
N VAL A 206 6.25 -12.48 11.22
CA VAL A 206 5.08 -12.73 12.05
C VAL A 206 5.29 -13.92 12.97
N ILE A 207 5.90 -15.02 12.50
CA ILE A 207 6.25 -16.17 13.35
C ILE A 207 7.51 -15.94 14.19
N ARG A 208 8.17 -14.79 14.04
CA ARG A 208 9.27 -14.29 14.89
C ARG A 208 10.59 -15.05 14.73
N ASN A 209 10.83 -15.63 13.57
CA ASN A 209 12.13 -16.22 13.21
C ASN A 209 12.87 -15.41 12.12
N GLY A 210 12.31 -14.26 11.66
CA GLY A 210 12.94 -13.38 10.68
C GLY A 210 14.20 -12.69 11.21
N ILE A 211 15.12 -12.36 10.29
CA ILE A 211 16.37 -11.66 10.57
C ILE A 211 16.18 -10.17 10.27
N ARG A 212 16.60 -9.30 11.19
CA ARG A 212 16.56 -7.84 11.04
C ARG A 212 17.87 -7.30 10.46
N VAL A 213 17.81 -6.07 9.97
CA VAL A 213 19.00 -5.32 9.53
C VAL A 213 20.03 -5.18 10.68
N SER A 214 19.57 -4.94 11.91
CA SER A 214 20.45 -4.89 13.10
C SER A 214 21.26 -6.16 13.35
N ASP A 215 20.77 -7.32 12.92
CA ASP A 215 21.48 -8.61 13.09
C ASP A 215 22.77 -8.67 12.25
N LEU A 216 22.89 -7.84 11.22
CA LEU A 216 24.12 -7.75 10.42
C LEU A 216 25.31 -7.20 11.23
N ARG A 217 25.09 -6.57 12.36
CA ARG A 217 26.13 -6.12 13.30
C ARG A 217 26.64 -7.25 14.22
N HIS A 218 25.98 -8.42 14.15
CA HIS A 218 26.26 -9.60 14.99
C HIS A 218 26.53 -10.82 14.11
N MET A 219 27.63 -10.73 13.31
CA MET A 219 28.01 -11.78 12.38
C MET A 219 28.49 -13.09 13.05
N ASP A 220 28.71 -13.07 14.35
CA ASP A 220 28.97 -14.25 15.19
C ASP A 220 27.73 -15.15 15.33
N THR A 221 26.54 -14.57 15.45
CA THR A 221 25.25 -15.30 15.60
C THR A 221 24.43 -15.35 14.31
N PHE A 222 24.79 -14.59 13.29
CA PHE A 222 24.07 -14.50 12.03
C PHE A 222 23.98 -15.86 11.28
N PRO A 223 25.04 -16.70 11.21
CA PRO A 223 24.97 -17.99 10.55
C PRO A 223 23.92 -18.93 11.14
N GLU A 224 23.81 -19.00 12.48
CA GLU A 224 22.82 -19.83 13.17
C GLU A 224 21.38 -19.39 12.85
N LYS A 225 21.14 -18.08 12.82
CA LYS A 225 19.82 -17.52 12.46
C LYS A 225 19.45 -17.81 11.01
N LEU A 226 20.42 -17.70 10.11
CA LEU A 226 20.20 -17.99 8.67
C LEU A 226 19.97 -19.48 8.44
N ASP A 227 20.72 -20.36 9.11
CA ASP A 227 20.55 -21.80 9.03
C ASP A 227 19.16 -22.23 9.51
N LEU A 228 18.66 -21.64 10.60
CA LEU A 228 17.30 -21.88 11.09
C LEU A 228 16.24 -21.52 10.04
N LEU A 229 16.38 -20.35 9.38
CA LEU A 229 15.46 -19.95 8.33
C LEU A 229 15.48 -20.88 7.11
N LEU A 230 16.66 -21.30 6.70
CA LEU A 230 16.84 -22.22 5.57
C LEU A 230 16.31 -23.63 5.91
N SER A 231 16.53 -24.09 7.15
CA SER A 231 16.02 -25.36 7.66
C SER A 231 14.48 -25.37 7.67
N ASP A 232 13.87 -24.32 8.18
CA ASP A 232 12.39 -24.17 8.19
C ASP A 232 11.83 -24.19 6.76
N ALA A 233 12.48 -23.50 5.83
CA ALA A 233 12.07 -23.50 4.42
C ALA A 233 12.20 -24.89 3.78
N ALA A 234 13.31 -25.61 4.04
CA ALA A 234 13.52 -26.95 3.52
C ALA A 234 12.54 -27.99 4.11
N ALA A 235 12.19 -27.84 5.40
CA ALA A 235 11.21 -28.72 6.03
C ALA A 235 9.79 -28.49 5.48
N ARG A 236 9.46 -27.26 5.06
CA ARG A 236 8.10 -26.87 4.64
C ARG A 236 7.84 -27.03 3.15
N PHE A 237 8.82 -26.75 2.30
CA PHE A 237 8.64 -26.68 0.84
C PHE A 237 9.38 -27.80 0.13
N GLN A 238 8.64 -28.72 -0.50
CA GLN A 238 9.24 -29.74 -1.36
C GLN A 238 9.92 -29.05 -2.56
N GLY A 239 11.15 -29.47 -2.85
CA GLY A 239 11.96 -28.88 -3.92
C GLY A 239 12.81 -27.68 -3.49
N PHE A 240 12.72 -27.23 -2.24
CA PHE A 240 13.69 -26.32 -1.66
C PHE A 240 14.76 -27.15 -0.92
N ASN A 241 15.98 -27.07 -1.40
CA ASN A 241 17.14 -27.75 -0.81
C ASN A 241 18.26 -26.76 -0.61
N TYR A 242 18.98 -26.88 0.49
CA TYR A 242 20.22 -26.15 0.74
C TYR A 242 21.23 -27.06 1.42
N GLY A 243 22.50 -26.70 1.34
CA GLY A 243 23.60 -27.41 1.99
C GLY A 243 24.51 -26.45 2.75
N LEU A 244 25.46 -27.01 3.52
CA LEU A 244 26.41 -26.21 4.29
C LEU A 244 27.25 -25.26 3.43
N GLU A 245 27.52 -25.63 2.18
CA GLU A 245 28.25 -24.79 1.23
C GLU A 245 27.42 -23.56 0.86
N THR A 246 26.16 -23.75 0.48
CA THR A 246 25.21 -22.65 0.18
C THR A 246 25.06 -21.71 1.37
N LEU A 247 24.95 -22.27 2.60
CA LEU A 247 24.90 -21.46 3.81
C LEU A 247 26.15 -20.60 3.99
N ARG A 248 27.33 -21.18 3.82
CA ARG A 248 28.62 -20.47 3.94
C ARG A 248 28.75 -19.35 2.91
N GLU A 249 28.43 -19.64 1.65
CA GLU A 249 28.45 -18.65 0.57
C GLU A 249 27.52 -17.47 0.87
N GLU A 250 26.32 -17.75 1.36
CA GLU A 250 25.34 -16.70 1.68
C GLU A 250 25.79 -15.89 2.90
N VAL A 251 26.37 -16.50 3.93
CA VAL A 251 26.93 -15.80 5.09
C VAL A 251 28.06 -14.85 4.65
N GLU A 252 29.02 -15.34 3.83
CA GLU A 252 30.12 -14.50 3.33
C GLU A 252 29.62 -13.37 2.42
N ARG A 253 28.57 -13.62 1.65
CA ARG A 253 27.91 -12.61 0.84
C ARG A 253 27.28 -11.52 1.70
N TYR A 254 26.53 -11.91 2.75
CA TYR A 254 25.89 -10.97 3.66
C TYR A 254 26.88 -10.24 4.57
N LYS A 255 28.03 -10.80 4.87
CA LYS A 255 29.12 -10.10 5.54
C LYS A 255 29.59 -8.90 4.72
N ARG A 256 29.82 -9.07 3.40
CA ARG A 256 30.15 -7.96 2.51
C ARG A 256 29.03 -6.93 2.41
N PHE A 257 27.77 -7.37 2.39
CA PHE A 257 26.64 -6.44 2.43
C PHE A 257 26.53 -5.70 3.75
N ALA A 258 26.83 -6.32 4.87
CA ALA A 258 26.84 -5.68 6.19
C ALA A 258 27.82 -4.49 6.24
N GLU A 259 29.05 -4.69 5.77
CA GLU A 259 30.05 -3.64 5.68
C GLU A 259 29.57 -2.48 4.78
N ARG A 260 28.98 -2.78 3.65
CA ARG A 260 28.46 -1.78 2.72
C ARG A 260 27.22 -1.05 3.23
N LEU A 261 26.35 -1.75 3.98
CA LEU A 261 25.10 -1.19 4.49
C LEU A 261 25.29 -0.35 5.76
N GLU A 262 26.36 -0.59 6.53
CA GLU A 262 26.56 0.06 7.84
C GLU A 262 26.38 1.60 7.81
N PRO A 263 26.89 2.34 6.80
CA PRO A 263 26.69 3.79 6.75
C PRO A 263 25.22 4.22 6.55
N PHE A 264 24.34 3.30 6.12
CA PHE A 264 22.93 3.59 5.90
C PHE A 264 22.04 3.16 7.06
N ILE A 265 22.55 2.34 8.01
CA ILE A 265 21.74 1.78 9.10
C ILE A 265 21.49 2.85 10.17
N ALA A 266 20.20 3.06 10.49
CA ALA A 266 19.79 4.01 11.51
C ALA A 266 18.63 3.48 12.37
N ASP A 267 18.49 3.99 13.61
CA ASP A 267 17.24 3.92 14.36
C ASP A 267 16.24 4.91 13.73
N THR A 268 15.58 4.46 12.69
CA THR A 268 14.64 5.31 11.94
C THR A 268 13.43 5.71 12.76
N VAL A 269 13.06 4.95 13.81
CA VAL A 269 11.98 5.33 14.73
C VAL A 269 12.37 6.59 15.51
N HIS A 270 13.59 6.63 16.02
CA HIS A 270 14.13 7.82 16.69
C HIS A 270 14.20 9.01 15.70
N VAL A 271 14.82 8.82 14.54
CA VAL A 271 14.99 9.86 13.52
C VAL A 271 13.65 10.47 13.10
N MET A 272 12.63 9.64 12.85
CA MET A 272 11.31 10.12 12.42
C MET A 272 10.61 10.93 13.52
N ASN A 273 10.69 10.49 14.78
CA ASN A 273 10.08 11.21 15.89
C ASN A 273 10.84 12.51 16.25
N GLU A 274 12.15 12.51 16.13
CA GLU A 274 12.99 13.71 16.26
C GLU A 274 12.64 14.73 15.17
N ALA A 275 12.57 14.31 13.90
CA ALA A 275 12.17 15.16 12.79
C ALA A 275 10.77 15.77 12.99
N ILE A 276 9.82 15.01 13.54
CA ILE A 276 8.48 15.53 13.91
C ILE A 276 8.63 16.63 14.99
N SER A 277 9.45 16.41 16.01
CA SER A 277 9.69 17.37 17.10
C SER A 277 10.34 18.66 16.58
N GLU A 278 11.25 18.53 15.62
CA GLU A 278 11.94 19.64 14.95
C GLU A 278 11.07 20.34 13.88
N LYS A 279 9.83 19.94 13.71
CA LYS A 279 8.89 20.49 12.70
C LYS A 279 9.33 20.27 11.25
N LYS A 280 10.19 19.32 10.97
CA LYS A 280 10.53 18.91 9.61
C LYS A 280 9.32 18.33 8.90
N LYS A 281 9.19 18.60 7.62
CA LYS A 281 8.12 18.08 6.76
C LYS A 281 8.45 16.67 6.28
N ILE A 282 7.52 15.73 6.47
CA ILE A 282 7.69 14.31 6.15
C ILE A 282 6.61 13.88 5.16
N LEU A 283 7.02 13.36 4.01
CA LEU A 283 6.13 12.75 3.03
C LEU A 283 6.24 11.22 3.10
N VAL A 284 5.13 10.57 3.33
CA VAL A 284 5.08 9.10 3.34
C VAL A 284 4.65 8.57 1.97
N GLU A 285 5.49 7.74 1.38
CA GLU A 285 5.27 7.09 0.09
C GLU A 285 4.72 5.68 0.29
N GLY A 286 3.45 5.46 -0.08
CA GLY A 286 2.83 4.13 -0.06
C GLY A 286 3.36 3.22 -1.16
N GLY A 287 3.70 1.99 -0.82
CA GLY A 287 4.25 1.02 -1.79
C GLY A 287 3.19 0.43 -2.73
N GLN A 288 2.08 -0.06 -2.19
CA GLN A 288 0.95 -0.64 -2.91
C GLN A 288 -0.31 0.21 -2.73
N ALA A 289 -1.49 -0.43 -2.73
CA ALA A 289 -2.77 0.25 -2.62
C ALA A 289 -3.71 -0.46 -1.64
N THR A 290 -4.74 0.25 -1.19
CA THR A 290 -5.68 -0.18 -0.14
C THR A 290 -6.40 -1.48 -0.48
N MET A 291 -6.79 -1.70 -1.75
CA MET A 291 -7.46 -2.95 -2.15
C MET A 291 -6.51 -4.17 -2.17
N LEU A 292 -5.21 -3.95 -1.97
CA LEU A 292 -4.19 -4.98 -1.78
C LEU A 292 -3.74 -5.11 -0.31
N ASP A 293 -4.38 -4.40 0.61
CA ASP A 293 -4.08 -4.50 2.05
C ASP A 293 -4.44 -5.89 2.57
N ILE A 294 -3.58 -6.45 3.45
CA ILE A 294 -3.75 -7.81 3.99
C ILE A 294 -5.05 -7.96 4.80
N ASP A 295 -5.50 -6.89 5.46
CA ASP A 295 -6.70 -6.88 6.31
C ASP A 295 -7.94 -6.36 5.59
N PHE A 296 -7.79 -5.34 4.74
CA PHE A 296 -8.90 -4.60 4.12
C PHE A 296 -9.12 -4.90 2.65
N GLY A 297 -8.15 -5.52 1.99
CA GLY A 297 -8.18 -5.80 0.56
C GLY A 297 -8.98 -7.04 0.20
N THR A 298 -8.88 -7.43 -1.07
CA THR A 298 -9.55 -8.60 -1.64
C THR A 298 -8.78 -9.89 -1.35
N TYR A 299 -8.67 -10.24 -0.05
CA TYR A 299 -7.98 -11.46 0.40
C TYR A 299 -8.57 -12.73 -0.24
N PRO A 300 -7.76 -13.70 -0.76
CA PRO A 300 -6.29 -13.80 -0.62
C PRO A 300 -5.48 -13.06 -1.71
N PHE A 301 -6.11 -12.38 -2.66
CA PHE A 301 -5.47 -11.68 -3.78
C PHE A 301 -4.97 -10.29 -3.35
N VAL A 302 -4.05 -10.26 -2.40
CA VAL A 302 -3.51 -9.07 -1.72
C VAL A 302 -1.99 -9.13 -1.60
N THR A 303 -1.36 -8.05 -1.15
CA THR A 303 0.03 -8.07 -0.67
C THR A 303 0.09 -8.52 0.80
N SER A 304 1.25 -8.94 1.27
CA SER A 304 1.44 -9.41 2.66
C SER A 304 1.77 -8.28 3.64
N SER A 305 1.36 -7.06 3.34
CA SER A 305 1.61 -5.87 4.17
C SER A 305 0.38 -4.99 4.22
N SER A 306 0.43 -3.92 5.03
CA SER A 306 -0.66 -2.96 5.21
C SER A 306 -0.34 -1.64 4.51
N PRO A 307 -0.72 -1.46 3.21
CA PRO A 307 -0.52 -0.22 2.45
C PRO A 307 -1.53 0.89 2.78
N SER A 308 -2.49 0.65 3.65
CA SER A 308 -3.43 1.64 4.15
C SER A 308 -2.80 2.55 5.21
N ALA A 309 -3.54 3.58 5.64
CA ALA A 309 -3.08 4.60 6.59
C ALA A 309 -2.50 4.04 7.89
N GLY A 310 -3.08 2.95 8.43
CA GLY A 310 -2.57 2.28 9.62
C GLY A 310 -1.14 1.76 9.47
N GLY A 311 -0.77 1.34 8.26
CA GLY A 311 0.58 0.88 7.95
C GLY A 311 1.65 1.96 7.99
N ILE A 312 1.28 3.23 7.87
CA ILE A 312 2.20 4.37 8.06
C ILE A 312 2.73 4.36 9.49
N CYS A 313 1.83 4.29 10.47
CA CYS A 313 2.18 4.37 11.88
C CYS A 313 3.04 3.18 12.32
N THR A 314 2.64 1.96 11.96
CA THR A 314 3.37 0.74 12.33
C THR A 314 4.68 0.58 11.57
N GLY A 315 4.73 1.07 10.33
CA GLY A 315 5.90 0.93 9.44
C GLY A 315 6.99 1.97 9.63
N LEU A 316 6.68 3.10 10.31
CA LEU A 316 7.64 4.15 10.61
C LEU A 316 7.84 4.38 12.12
N GLY A 317 7.03 3.75 12.97
CA GLY A 317 7.09 3.93 14.42
C GLY A 317 6.66 5.33 14.86
N ILE A 318 5.68 5.94 14.18
CA ILE A 318 5.13 7.27 14.52
C ILE A 318 3.71 7.15 15.07
N ALA A 319 3.34 8.10 15.94
CA ALA A 319 2.01 8.11 16.54
C ALA A 319 0.92 8.43 15.50
N PRO A 320 -0.28 7.79 15.54
CA PRO A 320 -1.37 8.08 14.60
C PRO A 320 -1.75 9.55 14.53
N ARG A 321 -1.73 10.26 15.67
CA ARG A 321 -2.03 11.70 15.74
C ARG A 321 -1.01 12.62 15.04
N ALA A 322 0.15 12.09 14.68
CA ALA A 322 1.16 12.86 13.95
C ALA A 322 0.88 12.88 12.45
N VAL A 323 0.10 11.93 11.93
CA VAL A 323 -0.27 11.83 10.53
C VAL A 323 -1.39 12.82 10.26
N GLY A 324 -1.16 13.74 9.32
CA GLY A 324 -2.10 14.76 8.89
C GLY A 324 -2.71 14.42 7.52
N ASP A 325 -2.39 15.22 6.49
CA ASP A 325 -2.99 15.04 5.17
C ASP A 325 -2.60 13.74 4.49
N LEU A 326 -3.60 13.00 4.05
CA LEU A 326 -3.44 11.82 3.23
C LEU A 326 -4.06 12.07 1.85
N ILE A 327 -3.26 11.87 0.80
CA ILE A 327 -3.67 12.03 -0.59
C ILE A 327 -3.89 10.65 -1.18
N GLY A 328 -5.13 10.35 -1.57
CA GLY A 328 -5.50 9.12 -2.25
C GLY A 328 -5.19 9.20 -3.75
N VAL A 329 -4.41 8.27 -4.28
CA VAL A 329 -4.13 8.21 -5.73
C VAL A 329 -5.04 7.20 -6.38
N VAL A 330 -5.78 7.64 -7.39
CA VAL A 330 -6.74 6.86 -8.15
C VAL A 330 -6.54 7.11 -9.64
N LYS A 331 -6.61 6.07 -10.48
CA LYS A 331 -6.70 6.26 -11.93
C LYS A 331 -8.11 6.67 -12.32
N ALA A 332 -8.23 7.37 -13.43
CA ALA A 332 -9.52 7.69 -14.05
C ALA A 332 -10.30 6.44 -14.53
N TYR A 333 -9.72 5.27 -14.42
CA TYR A 333 -10.29 3.95 -14.66
C TYR A 333 -9.66 2.95 -13.68
N THR A 334 -10.09 1.69 -13.68
CA THR A 334 -9.53 0.69 -12.76
C THR A 334 -8.63 -0.28 -13.49
N THR A 335 -7.52 -0.68 -12.86
CA THR A 335 -6.68 -1.78 -13.34
C THR A 335 -6.38 -2.77 -12.23
N ARG A 336 -6.23 -4.03 -12.60
CA ARG A 336 -5.83 -5.10 -11.66
C ARG A 336 -4.83 -6.04 -12.31
N VAL A 337 -3.81 -6.44 -11.55
CA VAL A 337 -2.87 -7.51 -11.93
C VAL A 337 -3.23 -8.78 -11.18
N GLY A 338 -3.11 -9.94 -11.84
CA GLY A 338 -3.37 -11.24 -11.22
C GLY A 338 -4.84 -11.61 -11.14
N SER A 339 -5.11 -12.59 -10.29
CA SER A 339 -6.42 -13.21 -10.11
C SER A 339 -7.33 -12.41 -9.15
N GLY A 340 -8.52 -12.93 -8.94
CA GLY A 340 -9.54 -12.37 -8.05
C GLY A 340 -10.59 -11.52 -8.74
N PRO A 341 -11.71 -11.25 -8.06
CA PRO A 341 -12.86 -10.53 -8.59
C PRO A 341 -12.51 -9.12 -9.05
N PHE A 342 -13.09 -8.70 -10.16
CA PHE A 342 -12.96 -7.35 -10.69
C PHE A 342 -14.31 -6.87 -11.21
N PRO A 343 -15.18 -6.32 -10.35
CA PRO A 343 -16.58 -6.04 -10.68
C PRO A 343 -16.79 -5.18 -11.92
N THR A 344 -15.95 -4.17 -12.11
CA THR A 344 -16.06 -3.21 -13.23
C THR A 344 -15.18 -3.56 -14.43
N GLU A 345 -14.65 -4.79 -14.50
CA GLU A 345 -13.79 -5.24 -15.60
C GLU A 345 -14.49 -5.13 -16.96
N ILE A 346 -13.77 -4.63 -17.95
CA ILE A 346 -14.22 -4.60 -19.34
C ILE A 346 -13.54 -5.73 -20.10
N LEU A 347 -14.33 -6.71 -20.53
CA LEU A 347 -13.83 -7.85 -21.30
C LEU A 347 -13.73 -7.52 -22.79
N GLY A 348 -12.82 -8.20 -23.49
CA GLY A 348 -12.64 -8.08 -24.93
C GLY A 348 -12.04 -6.74 -25.37
N GLN A 349 -12.41 -6.28 -26.56
CA GLN A 349 -11.79 -5.14 -27.24
C GLN A 349 -11.78 -3.83 -26.42
N GLY A 350 -12.84 -3.57 -25.65
CA GLY A 350 -12.91 -2.35 -24.82
C GLY A 350 -11.84 -2.31 -23.74
N GLY A 351 -11.59 -3.43 -23.06
CA GLY A 351 -10.51 -3.55 -22.08
C GLY A 351 -9.13 -3.47 -22.73
N ASP A 352 -8.98 -4.02 -23.93
CA ASP A 352 -7.73 -3.94 -24.69
C ASP A 352 -7.41 -2.50 -25.12
N LEU A 353 -8.41 -1.74 -25.56
CA LEU A 353 -8.24 -0.32 -25.88
C LEU A 353 -7.68 0.47 -24.70
N LEU A 354 -8.27 0.33 -23.51
CA LEU A 354 -7.74 0.98 -22.30
C LEU A 354 -6.33 0.49 -21.95
N ARG A 355 -6.05 -0.80 -22.11
CA ARG A 355 -4.73 -1.38 -21.85
C ARG A 355 -3.66 -0.79 -22.74
N PHE A 356 -3.92 -0.67 -24.04
CA PHE A 356 -2.95 -0.12 -24.98
C PHE A 356 -2.81 1.39 -24.84
N ALA A 357 -3.92 2.13 -24.74
CA ALA A 357 -3.90 3.58 -24.54
C ALA A 357 -3.17 3.95 -23.23
N GLY A 358 -3.46 3.22 -22.15
CA GLY A 358 -2.85 3.44 -20.85
C GLY A 358 -1.47 2.81 -20.66
N GLN A 359 -0.94 2.04 -21.62
CA GLN A 359 0.30 1.26 -21.49
C GLN A 359 0.25 0.38 -20.21
N GLU A 360 -0.89 -0.32 -20.01
CA GLU A 360 -1.17 -1.08 -18.79
C GLU A 360 -0.50 -2.46 -18.83
N PHE A 361 0.82 -2.42 -18.64
CA PHE A 361 1.69 -3.59 -18.50
C PHE A 361 2.51 -3.49 -17.22
N GLY A 362 2.80 -4.62 -16.58
CA GLY A 362 3.58 -4.65 -15.35
C GLY A 362 5.01 -4.15 -15.57
N THR A 363 5.44 -3.17 -14.79
CA THR A 363 6.79 -2.57 -14.93
C THR A 363 7.91 -3.60 -14.78
N THR A 364 7.72 -4.58 -13.90
CA THR A 364 8.72 -5.61 -13.59
C THR A 364 8.56 -6.88 -14.43
N THR A 365 7.31 -7.27 -14.70
CA THR A 365 6.99 -8.58 -15.30
C THR A 365 6.51 -8.49 -16.74
N GLY A 366 6.18 -7.30 -17.23
CA GLY A 366 5.58 -7.09 -18.55
C GLY A 366 4.15 -7.69 -18.69
N ARG A 367 3.58 -8.27 -17.63
CA ARG A 367 2.25 -8.90 -17.66
C ARG A 367 1.17 -7.86 -17.98
N PRO A 368 0.22 -8.18 -18.90
CA PRO A 368 -0.89 -7.29 -19.18
C PRO A 368 -1.77 -7.14 -17.93
N ARG A 369 -2.21 -5.91 -17.66
CA ARG A 369 -3.18 -5.62 -16.61
C ARG A 369 -4.59 -5.78 -17.15
N ARG A 370 -5.49 -6.30 -16.31
CA ARG A 370 -6.93 -6.25 -16.53
C ARG A 370 -7.37 -4.80 -16.37
N CYS A 371 -8.28 -4.33 -17.25
CA CYS A 371 -8.76 -2.96 -17.25
C CYS A 371 -10.28 -2.92 -17.11
N GLY A 372 -10.82 -1.91 -16.45
CA GLY A 372 -12.22 -1.72 -16.20
C GLY A 372 -12.59 -0.27 -15.92
N TRP A 373 -13.89 0.01 -15.84
CA TRP A 373 -14.39 1.33 -15.47
C TRP A 373 -14.02 1.70 -14.04
N LEU A 374 -13.99 3.00 -13.73
CA LEU A 374 -13.72 3.46 -12.38
C LEU A 374 -14.81 2.95 -11.42
N ASP A 375 -14.37 2.24 -10.40
CA ASP A 375 -15.21 1.64 -9.37
C ASP A 375 -15.32 2.58 -8.17
N LEU A 376 -16.43 3.28 -8.08
CA LEU A 376 -16.66 4.25 -7.00
C LEU A 376 -17.07 3.58 -5.69
N VAL A 377 -17.57 2.35 -5.70
CA VAL A 377 -17.86 1.60 -4.46
C VAL A 377 -16.54 1.23 -3.78
N ALA A 378 -15.59 0.67 -4.55
CA ALA A 378 -14.25 0.40 -4.05
C ALA A 378 -13.51 1.67 -3.64
N LEU A 379 -13.63 2.77 -4.40
CA LEU A 379 -12.98 4.04 -4.07
C LEU A 379 -13.53 4.64 -2.76
N LYS A 380 -14.86 4.67 -2.58
CA LYS A 380 -15.49 5.13 -1.33
C LYS A 380 -15.02 4.32 -0.13
N TYR A 381 -14.96 3.01 -0.28
CA TYR A 381 -14.44 2.12 0.75
C TYR A 381 -12.98 2.45 1.12
N CYS A 382 -12.11 2.65 0.13
CA CYS A 382 -10.74 3.09 0.38
C CYS A 382 -10.66 4.44 1.08
N CYS A 383 -11.53 5.39 0.72
CA CYS A 383 -11.60 6.70 1.37
C CYS A 383 -12.01 6.59 2.84
N GLN A 384 -12.94 5.70 3.18
CA GLN A 384 -13.36 5.43 4.55
C GLN A 384 -12.24 4.85 5.42
N ILE A 385 -11.49 3.89 4.88
CA ILE A 385 -10.38 3.22 5.60
C ILE A 385 -9.24 4.21 5.89
N ASN A 386 -8.90 5.05 4.90
CA ASN A 386 -7.70 5.88 4.98
C ASN A 386 -7.95 7.29 5.51
N GLY A 387 -9.19 7.80 5.45
CA GLY A 387 -9.49 9.17 5.84
C GLY A 387 -8.77 10.21 4.96
N PHE A 388 -8.78 10.02 3.65
CA PHE A 388 -8.12 10.94 2.72
C PHE A 388 -8.65 12.37 2.83
N SER A 389 -7.74 13.34 2.75
CA SER A 389 -8.10 14.77 2.69
C SER A 389 -8.38 15.24 1.26
N SER A 390 -7.77 14.57 0.27
CA SER A 390 -7.97 14.85 -1.15
C SER A 390 -7.56 13.67 -2.03
N LEU A 391 -7.90 13.76 -3.32
CA LEU A 391 -7.54 12.77 -4.32
C LEU A 391 -6.60 13.34 -5.39
N ASN A 392 -5.76 12.45 -5.94
CA ASN A 392 -5.02 12.64 -7.18
C ASN A 392 -5.60 11.69 -8.22
N LEU A 393 -6.30 12.23 -9.22
CA LEU A 393 -6.85 11.48 -10.34
C LEU A 393 -5.82 11.37 -11.45
N THR A 394 -5.28 10.19 -11.69
CA THR A 394 -4.23 9.97 -12.70
C THR A 394 -4.77 9.43 -14.01
N LYS A 395 -3.99 9.62 -15.08
CA LYS A 395 -4.29 9.04 -16.41
C LYS A 395 -5.64 9.43 -17.00
N LEU A 396 -6.07 10.67 -16.78
CA LEU A 396 -7.30 11.18 -17.37
C LEU A 396 -7.20 11.23 -18.91
N ASP A 397 -6.02 11.51 -19.43
CA ASP A 397 -5.67 11.51 -20.85
C ASP A 397 -5.96 10.19 -21.58
N VAL A 398 -5.89 9.06 -20.87
CA VAL A 398 -6.15 7.73 -21.46
C VAL A 398 -7.60 7.56 -21.93
N LEU A 399 -8.53 8.33 -21.37
CA LEU A 399 -9.94 8.28 -21.74
C LEU A 399 -10.31 9.22 -22.91
N SER A 400 -9.33 9.95 -23.48
CA SER A 400 -9.56 11.03 -24.43
C SER A 400 -10.33 10.64 -25.69
N ASP A 401 -10.13 9.42 -26.20
CA ASP A 401 -10.74 8.96 -27.45
C ASP A 401 -12.11 8.29 -27.26
N LEU A 402 -12.51 8.04 -26.00
CA LEU A 402 -13.75 7.32 -25.73
C LEU A 402 -14.97 8.21 -26.00
N PRO A 403 -16.01 7.67 -26.69
CA PRO A 403 -17.26 8.40 -26.92
C PRO A 403 -18.11 8.54 -25.65
N GLU A 404 -18.04 7.54 -24.77
CA GLU A 404 -18.75 7.45 -23.49
C GLU A 404 -17.85 6.83 -22.47
N ILE A 405 -18.02 7.23 -21.21
CA ILE A 405 -17.27 6.75 -20.06
C ILE A 405 -18.27 6.33 -18.99
N GLN A 406 -18.02 5.20 -18.33
CA GLN A 406 -18.91 4.70 -17.30
C GLN A 406 -18.26 4.78 -15.91
N LEU A 407 -19.06 5.12 -14.90
CA LEU A 407 -18.70 5.05 -13.49
C LEU A 407 -19.50 3.94 -12.82
N GLY A 408 -18.84 2.98 -12.17
CA GLY A 408 -19.49 1.98 -11.32
C GLY A 408 -19.92 2.63 -10.01
N ILE A 409 -21.21 2.98 -9.89
CA ILE A 409 -21.71 3.83 -8.80
C ILE A 409 -22.32 3.05 -7.63
N ALA A 410 -22.80 1.84 -7.88
CA ALA A 410 -23.39 0.99 -6.86
C ALA A 410 -23.27 -0.51 -7.22
N TYR A 411 -23.37 -1.34 -6.18
CA TYR A 411 -23.44 -2.80 -6.31
C TYR A 411 -24.84 -3.30 -5.94
N LYS A 412 -25.30 -4.34 -6.65
CA LYS A 412 -26.57 -5.01 -6.38
C LYS A 412 -26.36 -6.53 -6.40
N HIS A 413 -27.10 -7.22 -5.56
CA HIS A 413 -27.26 -8.66 -5.67
C HIS A 413 -27.92 -9.05 -7.01
N ILE A 414 -27.88 -10.33 -7.36
CA ILE A 414 -28.51 -10.84 -8.59
C ILE A 414 -30.02 -10.53 -8.61
N ASP A 415 -30.67 -10.55 -7.46
CA ASP A 415 -32.10 -10.22 -7.27
C ASP A 415 -32.42 -8.72 -7.33
N GLY A 416 -31.39 -7.86 -7.47
CA GLY A 416 -31.53 -6.40 -7.53
C GLY A 416 -31.44 -5.69 -6.18
N THR A 417 -31.32 -6.40 -5.05
CA THR A 417 -31.15 -5.82 -3.73
C THR A 417 -29.85 -5.03 -3.63
N PRO A 418 -29.86 -3.76 -3.16
CA PRO A 418 -28.65 -2.95 -3.06
C PRO A 418 -27.65 -3.51 -2.03
N ILE A 419 -26.36 -3.47 -2.37
CA ILE A 419 -25.24 -3.77 -1.48
C ILE A 419 -24.68 -2.43 -0.98
N LYS A 420 -24.68 -2.22 0.35
CA LYS A 420 -24.39 -0.92 0.96
C LYS A 420 -22.91 -0.54 1.02
N SER A 421 -22.01 -1.52 0.97
CA SER A 421 -20.55 -1.34 1.13
C SER A 421 -19.78 -2.32 0.24
N PHE A 422 -18.47 -2.11 0.11
CA PHE A 422 -17.60 -3.08 -0.56
C PHE A 422 -17.58 -4.41 0.22
N PRO A 423 -17.97 -5.56 -0.39
CA PRO A 423 -18.05 -6.83 0.33
C PRO A 423 -16.66 -7.41 0.61
N GLY A 424 -16.45 -7.95 1.82
CA GLY A 424 -15.30 -8.80 2.13
C GLY A 424 -15.41 -10.23 1.59
N ASP A 425 -16.64 -10.65 1.25
CA ASP A 425 -16.90 -11.96 0.65
C ASP A 425 -16.65 -11.93 -0.87
N LEU A 426 -15.61 -12.65 -1.32
CA LEU A 426 -15.24 -12.68 -2.73
C LEU A 426 -16.23 -13.41 -3.61
N HIS A 427 -16.95 -14.43 -3.08
CA HIS A 427 -17.99 -15.11 -3.84
C HIS A 427 -19.17 -14.18 -4.14
N LEU A 428 -19.53 -13.35 -3.17
CA LEU A 428 -20.50 -12.29 -3.40
C LEU A 428 -19.98 -11.28 -4.44
N LEU A 429 -18.71 -10.89 -4.33
CA LEU A 429 -18.08 -9.93 -5.22
C LEU A 429 -18.02 -10.41 -6.68
N GLU A 430 -17.90 -11.73 -6.90
CA GLU A 430 -17.92 -12.35 -8.23
C GLU A 430 -19.33 -12.38 -8.86
N GLN A 431 -20.37 -12.40 -8.05
CA GLN A 431 -21.76 -12.61 -8.50
C GLN A 431 -22.57 -11.31 -8.58
N LEU A 432 -22.08 -10.22 -7.99
CA LEU A 432 -22.83 -8.97 -7.95
C LEU A 432 -22.98 -8.32 -9.34
N LYS A 433 -23.98 -7.45 -9.44
CA LYS A 433 -24.19 -6.58 -10.60
C LYS A 433 -23.73 -5.17 -10.26
N VAL A 434 -22.98 -4.55 -11.15
CA VAL A 434 -22.58 -3.15 -11.03
C VAL A 434 -23.63 -2.28 -11.72
N GLU A 435 -24.07 -1.23 -11.02
CA GLU A 435 -24.86 -0.16 -11.60
C GLU A 435 -23.91 0.93 -12.12
N TYR A 436 -24.12 1.30 -13.38
CA TYR A 436 -23.26 2.29 -14.04
C TYR A 436 -24.00 3.58 -14.32
N GLU A 437 -23.31 4.70 -14.11
CA GLU A 437 -23.66 5.99 -14.67
C GLU A 437 -22.82 6.25 -15.92
N VAL A 438 -23.50 6.62 -17.01
CA VAL A 438 -22.86 6.88 -18.31
C VAL A 438 -22.66 8.37 -18.49
N LEU A 439 -21.45 8.79 -18.77
CA LEU A 439 -21.07 10.18 -19.01
C LEU A 439 -20.52 10.33 -20.45
N PRO A 440 -20.73 11.47 -21.10
CA PRO A 440 -20.14 11.71 -22.42
C PRO A 440 -18.63 11.84 -22.34
N GLY A 441 -17.91 11.22 -23.27
CA GLY A 441 -16.49 11.43 -23.46
C GLY A 441 -16.19 12.79 -24.08
N TRP A 442 -14.94 13.23 -24.02
CA TRP A 442 -14.54 14.56 -24.54
C TRP A 442 -13.92 14.51 -25.92
N LYS A 443 -13.50 13.37 -26.42
CA LYS A 443 -12.98 13.14 -27.78
C LYS A 443 -11.93 14.15 -28.25
N SER A 444 -11.04 14.51 -27.35
CA SER A 444 -9.94 15.45 -27.63
C SER A 444 -8.73 15.14 -26.76
N ASP A 445 -7.54 15.30 -27.29
CA ASP A 445 -6.29 15.15 -26.54
C ASP A 445 -6.18 16.25 -25.48
N ILE A 446 -6.01 15.84 -24.22
CA ILE A 446 -5.83 16.72 -23.08
C ILE A 446 -4.41 16.69 -22.52
N SER A 447 -3.50 15.95 -23.13
CA SER A 447 -2.13 15.71 -22.61
C SER A 447 -1.29 16.99 -22.47
N SER A 448 -1.58 18.01 -23.25
CA SER A 448 -0.92 19.33 -23.22
C SER A 448 -1.55 20.33 -22.24
N ILE A 449 -2.74 20.05 -21.70
CA ILE A 449 -3.47 20.96 -20.81
C ILE A 449 -2.79 21.02 -19.44
N ARG A 450 -2.70 22.22 -18.87
CA ARG A 450 -2.06 22.46 -17.56
C ARG A 450 -2.96 23.23 -16.57
N ASN A 451 -4.03 23.87 -17.03
CA ASN A 451 -5.01 24.54 -16.17
C ASN A 451 -6.33 23.79 -16.20
N TYR A 452 -6.98 23.69 -15.05
CA TYR A 452 -8.27 23.01 -14.93
C TYR A 452 -9.36 23.61 -15.80
N ALA A 453 -9.38 24.95 -15.89
CA ALA A 453 -10.37 25.68 -16.69
C ALA A 453 -10.29 25.37 -18.19
N ASP A 454 -9.11 24.98 -18.69
CA ASP A 454 -8.86 24.69 -20.11
C ASP A 454 -9.28 23.25 -20.48
N LEU A 455 -9.61 22.41 -19.51
CA LEU A 455 -10.14 21.07 -19.78
C LEU A 455 -11.50 21.15 -20.52
N PRO A 456 -11.77 20.25 -21.46
CA PRO A 456 -13.09 20.11 -22.07
C PRO A 456 -14.18 19.99 -21.02
N LEU A 457 -15.37 20.57 -21.29
CA LEU A 457 -16.48 20.55 -20.35
C LEU A 457 -16.85 19.12 -19.87
N ALA A 458 -16.81 18.14 -20.79
CA ALA A 458 -17.10 16.75 -20.45
C ALA A 458 -16.05 16.17 -19.48
N ALA A 459 -14.75 16.49 -19.67
CA ALA A 459 -13.68 16.07 -18.76
C ALA A 459 -13.85 16.71 -17.37
N ARG A 460 -14.17 18.02 -17.32
CA ARG A 460 -14.47 18.69 -16.04
C ARG A 460 -15.65 18.06 -15.32
N LYS A 461 -16.76 17.80 -16.04
CA LYS A 461 -17.94 17.13 -15.48
C LYS A 461 -17.63 15.73 -14.96
N TYR A 462 -16.74 14.99 -15.62
CA TYR A 462 -16.28 13.68 -15.13
C TYR A 462 -15.55 13.82 -13.78
N VAL A 463 -14.62 14.77 -13.66
CA VAL A 463 -13.91 15.05 -12.41
C VAL A 463 -14.85 15.50 -11.31
N GLU A 464 -15.74 16.47 -11.58
CA GLU A 464 -16.71 17.02 -10.63
C GLU A 464 -17.71 15.96 -10.17
N ARG A 465 -18.11 15.04 -11.07
CA ARG A 465 -19.02 13.96 -10.71
C ARG A 465 -18.37 12.93 -9.78
N ILE A 466 -17.09 12.65 -9.96
CA ILE A 466 -16.35 11.80 -9.01
C ILE A 466 -16.27 12.48 -7.64
N GLU A 467 -15.93 13.76 -7.58
CA GLU A 467 -15.88 14.53 -6.32
C GLU A 467 -17.25 14.51 -5.60
N GLU A 468 -18.32 14.76 -6.32
CA GLU A 468 -19.68 14.74 -5.79
C GLU A 468 -20.05 13.36 -5.21
N LEU A 469 -19.77 12.29 -5.97
CA LEU A 469 -20.13 10.93 -5.56
C LEU A 469 -19.27 10.41 -4.41
N VAL A 470 -17.98 10.78 -4.37
CA VAL A 470 -17.03 10.33 -3.33
C VAL A 470 -17.08 11.22 -2.08
N GLY A 471 -17.43 12.48 -2.24
CA GLY A 471 -17.46 13.48 -1.16
C GLY A 471 -16.07 14.03 -0.80
N LEU A 472 -15.07 13.91 -1.69
CA LEU A 472 -13.72 14.40 -1.49
C LEU A 472 -13.24 15.21 -2.70
N PRO A 473 -12.46 16.28 -2.49
CA PRO A 473 -11.91 17.08 -3.58
C PRO A 473 -10.81 16.34 -4.34
N ILE A 474 -10.75 16.54 -5.64
CA ILE A 474 -9.62 16.11 -6.50
C ILE A 474 -8.71 17.32 -6.69
N HIS A 475 -7.57 17.34 -6.00
CA HIS A 475 -6.62 18.46 -6.06
C HIS A 475 -5.61 18.33 -7.19
N TYR A 476 -5.32 17.11 -7.62
CA TYR A 476 -4.30 16.82 -8.62
C TYR A 476 -4.87 15.96 -9.73
N ILE A 477 -4.61 16.31 -10.99
CA ILE A 477 -5.11 15.58 -12.16
C ILE A 477 -3.95 15.30 -13.12
N GLY A 478 -3.64 14.02 -13.28
CA GLY A 478 -2.61 13.57 -14.23
C GLY A 478 -3.17 13.44 -15.63
N VAL A 479 -2.54 14.14 -16.59
CA VAL A 479 -2.92 14.19 -18.00
C VAL A 479 -1.81 13.68 -18.93
N GLY A 480 -0.91 12.83 -18.43
CA GLY A 480 0.18 12.23 -19.20
C GLY A 480 1.29 11.69 -18.29
N PRO A 481 2.30 11.00 -18.85
CA PRO A 481 3.36 10.35 -18.08
C PRO A 481 4.40 11.33 -17.53
N GLY A 482 4.65 12.44 -18.19
CA GLY A 482 5.69 13.41 -17.82
C GLY A 482 5.41 14.12 -16.49
N ARG A 483 6.49 14.56 -15.83
CA ARG A 483 6.41 15.32 -14.56
C ARG A 483 5.50 16.54 -14.69
N ASN A 484 5.62 17.28 -15.79
CA ASN A 484 4.84 18.49 -16.05
C ASN A 484 3.39 18.22 -16.50
N ALA A 485 3.00 16.95 -16.72
CA ALA A 485 1.66 16.56 -17.11
C ALA A 485 0.76 16.36 -15.88
N LEU A 486 0.68 17.39 -15.05
CA LEU A 486 -0.14 17.47 -13.85
C LEU A 486 -0.85 18.80 -13.81
N ILE A 487 -2.16 18.77 -13.59
CA ILE A 487 -2.99 19.92 -13.30
C ILE A 487 -3.20 19.98 -11.79
N ILE A 488 -3.02 21.14 -11.18
CA ILE A 488 -3.38 21.42 -9.78
C ILE A 488 -4.68 22.23 -9.81
N LYS A 489 -5.74 21.65 -9.26
CA LYS A 489 -7.10 22.22 -9.25
C LYS A 489 -7.35 23.10 -8.02
#